data_c53f1019d4e5d2c64221a4791579a932
#
_entry.id   c53f1019d4e5d2c64221a4791579a932
#
_cell.length_a   1.000
_cell.length_b   1.000
_cell.length_c   1.000
_cell.angle_alpha   90.00
_cell.angle_beta   90.00
_cell.angle_gamma   90.00
#
_symmetry.space_group_name_H-M   'P 1'
#
loop_
_entity.id
_entity.type
_entity.pdbx_description
1 polymer ?
#
loop_
_entity_poly.entity_id
_entity_poly.type
_entity_poly.pdbx_seq_one_letter_code
_entity_poly.pdbx_strand_id
1 'polypeptide(L)'
;MKKMFLLLAMVLAFCSGVLGNGSALENAPLFGVQKAYAFETKPVNFVVIDRTRSVTNADMRGWTQMVKMDYHFPYHRIQEDNTKANAAVDEMFAKNVKPDKEALAEAAKQAECSALVVLVVHRMDEYMVHSSSPFDFDHETYVRTVAYADMYAYNSDGNKFIRRFLREADLQPLGLEEHPSDTIKWTLGNLLNKMEGKPQI
;
A
#
# COMPACT_ATOMS: atom_id res chain seq x y z
N MET A 1 -4.90 -37.80 38.59
CA MET A 1 -4.12 -36.69 39.12
C MET A 1 -2.61 -36.85 39.04
N LYS A 2 -2.03 -38.05 39.24
CA LYS A 2 -0.55 -38.27 39.15
C LYS A 2 0.07 -38.03 37.77
N LYS A 3 -0.65 -38.25 36.68
CA LYS A 3 -0.13 -38.08 35.30
C LYS A 3 -0.04 -36.60 34.84
N MET A 4 -0.83 -35.72 35.46
CA MET A 4 -0.81 -34.29 35.15
C MET A 4 0.37 -33.57 35.80
N PHE A 5 0.82 -34.04 36.97
CA PHE A 5 2.00 -33.49 37.65
C PHE A 5 3.32 -33.84 36.94
N LEU A 6 3.38 -34.98 36.25
CA LEU A 6 4.58 -35.39 35.52
C LEU A 6 4.79 -34.52 34.28
N LEU A 7 3.70 -34.12 33.61
CA LEU A 7 3.74 -33.27 32.43
C LEU A 7 4.16 -31.83 32.79
N LEU A 8 3.69 -31.31 33.92
CA LEU A 8 4.06 -29.98 34.42
C LEU A 8 5.54 -29.94 34.86
N ALA A 9 6.05 -30.99 35.47
CA ALA A 9 7.46 -31.10 35.85
C ALA A 9 8.40 -31.14 34.61
N MET A 10 7.98 -31.78 33.51
CA MET A 10 8.75 -31.78 32.26
C MET A 10 8.81 -30.41 31.62
N VAL A 11 7.73 -29.61 31.63
CA VAL A 11 7.71 -28.25 31.05
C VAL A 11 8.59 -27.32 31.87
N LEU A 12 8.61 -27.41 33.20
CA LEU A 12 9.46 -26.57 34.04
C LEU A 12 10.95 -26.94 33.95
N ALA A 13 11.29 -28.20 33.68
CA ALA A 13 12.68 -28.59 33.45
C ALA A 13 13.26 -28.05 32.12
N PHE A 14 12.41 -27.79 31.14
CA PHE A 14 12.84 -27.18 29.88
C PHE A 14 13.11 -25.66 29.97
N CYS A 15 12.47 -24.96 30.91
CA CYS A 15 12.66 -23.51 31.08
C CYS A 15 13.83 -23.11 31.95
N SER A 16 14.34 -24.01 32.80
CA SER A 16 15.45 -23.72 33.72
C SER A 16 16.86 -24.04 33.17
N GLY A 17 16.96 -24.60 31.99
CA GLY A 17 18.22 -24.95 31.34
C GLY A 17 18.94 -23.85 30.57
N VAL A 18 18.39 -22.63 30.52
CA VAL A 18 18.89 -21.54 29.62
C VAL A 18 19.75 -20.49 30.35
N LEU A 19 19.95 -20.62 31.68
CA LEU A 19 20.75 -19.65 32.47
C LEU A 19 21.99 -20.28 33.10
N GLY A 20 22.82 -20.93 32.32
CA GLY A 20 24.09 -21.50 32.81
C GLY A 20 25.21 -21.30 31.80
N ASN A 21 26.06 -20.35 32.10
CA ASN A 21 27.42 -20.05 31.62
C ASN A 21 27.98 -20.93 30.49
N GLY A 22 28.45 -20.21 29.49
CA GLY A 22 29.10 -20.75 28.30
C GLY A 22 30.28 -21.68 28.59
N SER A 23 30.52 -22.52 27.63
CA SER A 23 31.72 -23.25 27.22
C SER A 23 31.67 -24.76 27.10
N ALA A 24 30.52 -25.45 27.23
CA ALA A 24 30.53 -26.93 27.13
C ALA A 24 29.44 -27.53 26.22
N LEU A 25 28.85 -26.77 25.28
CA LEU A 25 27.81 -27.28 24.37
C LEU A 25 28.20 -27.25 22.88
N GLU A 26 29.49 -27.17 22.59
CA GLU A 26 29.97 -27.09 21.19
C GLU A 26 29.94 -28.44 20.45
N ASN A 27 29.65 -29.56 21.13
CA ASN A 27 29.69 -30.89 20.53
C ASN A 27 28.48 -31.80 20.84
N ALA A 28 27.27 -31.27 20.98
CA ALA A 28 26.07 -32.07 21.06
C ALA A 28 25.38 -32.21 19.69
N PRO A 29 25.46 -33.34 18.99
CA PRO A 29 24.96 -33.50 17.62
C PRO A 29 23.47 -33.89 17.57
N LEU A 30 22.60 -33.47 18.49
CA LEU A 30 21.26 -34.06 18.56
C LEU A 30 20.07 -33.11 18.59
N PHE A 31 20.24 -31.82 18.58
CA PHE A 31 19.15 -30.91 18.22
C PHE A 31 19.73 -29.87 17.29
N GLY A 32 19.48 -30.07 15.99
CA GLY A 32 19.71 -29.02 15.00
C GLY A 32 18.98 -27.79 15.46
N VAL A 33 19.72 -26.78 15.93
CA VAL A 33 19.22 -25.43 16.06
C VAL A 33 18.73 -25.10 14.66
N GLN A 34 17.43 -25.24 14.43
CA GLN A 34 16.82 -24.63 13.24
C GLN A 34 17.19 -23.16 13.35
N LYS A 35 18.18 -22.74 12.54
CA LYS A 35 18.38 -21.32 12.30
C LYS A 35 17.01 -20.79 12.00
N ALA A 36 16.46 -20.00 12.92
CA ALA A 36 15.25 -19.23 12.63
C ALA A 36 15.62 -18.42 11.39
N TYR A 37 15.15 -18.87 10.24
CA TYR A 37 15.26 -18.10 9.03
C TYR A 37 14.45 -16.83 9.32
N ALA A 38 15.13 -15.76 9.67
CA ALA A 38 14.54 -14.44 9.67
C ALA A 38 14.13 -14.20 8.22
N PHE A 39 12.83 -14.33 7.96
CA PHE A 39 12.30 -14.01 6.64
C PHE A 39 12.62 -12.53 6.39
N GLU A 40 13.52 -12.30 5.45
CA GLU A 40 13.90 -10.95 5.04
C GLU A 40 12.66 -10.29 4.44
N THR A 41 12.14 -9.30 5.12
CA THR A 41 10.97 -8.57 4.64
C THR A 41 11.39 -7.66 3.51
N LYS A 42 10.70 -7.77 2.37
CA LYS A 42 10.97 -6.95 1.19
C LYS A 42 10.31 -5.58 1.32
N PRO A 43 11.06 -4.51 1.16
CA PRO A 43 10.52 -3.16 1.32
C PRO A 43 9.57 -2.79 0.17
N VAL A 44 8.46 -2.16 0.54
CA VAL A 44 7.47 -1.58 -0.39
C VAL A 44 7.33 -0.10 -0.08
N ASN A 45 7.40 0.74 -1.10
CA ASN A 45 7.20 2.16 -0.95
C ASN A 45 5.91 2.60 -1.67
N PHE A 46 5.14 3.44 -0.99
CA PHE A 46 3.98 4.12 -1.56
C PHE A 46 4.24 5.62 -1.58
N VAL A 47 4.27 6.19 -2.78
CA VAL A 47 4.56 7.61 -3.02
C VAL A 47 3.33 8.29 -3.60
N VAL A 48 2.95 9.43 -3.04
CA VAL A 48 1.86 10.27 -3.56
C VAL A 48 2.41 11.61 -4.01
N ILE A 49 2.11 11.96 -5.26
CA ILE A 49 2.41 13.28 -5.85
C ILE A 49 1.10 14.03 -6.01
N ASP A 50 0.91 15.07 -5.23
CA ASP A 50 -0.22 15.97 -5.37
C ASP A 50 0.15 17.19 -6.22
N ARG A 51 -0.38 17.24 -7.45
CA ARG A 51 -0.15 18.38 -8.37
C ARG A 51 -1.13 19.53 -8.17
N THR A 52 -2.17 19.32 -7.36
CA THR A 52 -3.27 20.29 -7.19
C THR A 52 -3.25 20.98 -5.84
N ARG A 53 -2.51 20.42 -4.87
CA ARG A 53 -2.55 20.80 -3.46
C ARG A 53 -3.93 20.63 -2.81
N SER A 54 -4.75 19.73 -3.36
CA SER A 54 -6.09 19.42 -2.86
C SER A 54 -6.12 18.21 -1.94
N VAL A 55 -5.06 17.41 -1.91
CA VAL A 55 -4.95 16.20 -1.08
C VAL A 55 -4.77 16.58 0.38
N THR A 56 -5.69 16.13 1.22
CA THR A 56 -5.62 16.37 2.65
C THR A 56 -4.76 15.33 3.37
N ASN A 57 -4.36 15.64 4.61
CA ASN A 57 -3.67 14.65 5.45
C ASN A 57 -4.55 13.44 5.79
N ALA A 58 -5.88 13.59 5.74
CA ALA A 58 -6.83 12.50 5.94
C ALA A 58 -6.81 11.54 4.75
N ASP A 59 -6.84 12.07 3.52
CA ASP A 59 -6.74 11.29 2.28
C ASP A 59 -5.44 10.50 2.25
N MET A 60 -4.31 11.16 2.48
CA MET A 60 -2.98 10.54 2.53
C MET A 60 -2.94 9.37 3.51
N ARG A 61 -3.47 9.56 4.73
CA ARG A 61 -3.53 8.49 5.73
C ARG A 61 -4.44 7.37 5.30
N GLY A 62 -5.63 7.69 4.76
CA GLY A 62 -6.61 6.72 4.29
C GLY A 62 -6.04 5.83 3.17
N TRP A 63 -5.39 6.43 2.18
CA TRP A 63 -4.75 5.69 1.08
C TRP A 63 -3.55 4.86 1.56
N THR A 64 -2.69 5.43 2.40
CA THR A 64 -1.54 4.70 2.96
C THR A 64 -2.00 3.50 3.79
N GLN A 65 -3.03 3.68 4.63
CA GLN A 65 -3.57 2.57 5.42
C GLN A 65 -4.18 1.49 4.53
N MET A 66 -4.93 1.88 3.50
CA MET A 66 -5.50 0.93 2.55
C MET A 66 -4.39 0.14 1.85
N VAL A 67 -3.34 0.80 1.35
CA VAL A 67 -2.20 0.11 0.73
C VAL A 67 -1.52 -0.85 1.73
N LYS A 68 -1.40 -0.45 3.01
CA LYS A 68 -0.86 -1.34 4.07
C LYS A 68 -1.74 -2.57 4.32
N MET A 69 -3.06 -2.42 4.22
CA MET A 69 -4.01 -3.50 4.48
C MET A 69 -4.19 -4.43 3.27
N ASP A 70 -4.20 -3.87 2.08
CA ASP A 70 -4.55 -4.59 0.85
C ASP A 70 -3.35 -5.18 0.12
N TYR A 71 -2.13 -4.68 0.39
CA TYR A 71 -0.92 -5.22 -0.20
C TYR A 71 -0.42 -6.44 0.59
N HIS A 72 -0.86 -7.63 0.18
CA HIS A 72 -0.57 -8.90 0.85
C HIS A 72 0.47 -9.76 0.13
N PHE A 73 1.33 -9.16 -0.68
CA PHE A 73 2.37 -9.93 -1.31
C PHE A 73 3.28 -10.56 -0.24
N PRO A 74 3.56 -11.87 -0.29
CA PRO A 74 4.33 -12.54 0.76
C PRO A 74 5.67 -11.85 1.02
N TYR A 75 5.96 -11.65 2.30
CA TYR A 75 7.22 -11.03 2.77
C TYR A 75 7.43 -9.56 2.40
N HIS A 76 6.43 -8.87 1.82
CA HIS A 76 6.50 -7.44 1.53
C HIS A 76 6.00 -6.61 2.72
N ARG A 77 6.71 -5.53 3.01
CA ARG A 77 6.34 -4.60 4.08
C ARG A 77 6.47 -3.16 3.61
N ILE A 78 5.39 -2.39 3.80
CA ILE A 78 5.40 -0.96 3.47
C ILE A 78 6.31 -0.23 4.45
N GLN A 79 7.23 0.55 3.90
CA GLN A 79 8.14 1.39 4.66
C GLN A 79 7.45 2.68 5.07
N GLU A 80 7.80 3.18 6.25
CA GLU A 80 7.32 4.49 6.74
C GLU A 80 8.18 5.64 6.20
N ASP A 81 9.49 5.39 6.04
CA ASP A 81 10.40 6.36 5.45
C ASP A 81 10.42 6.22 3.92
N ASN A 82 9.81 7.20 3.26
CA ASN A 82 9.73 7.27 1.80
C ASN A 82 10.73 8.28 1.19
N THR A 83 11.71 8.79 1.96
CA THR A 83 12.60 9.87 1.50
C THR A 83 13.34 9.50 0.21
N LYS A 84 13.94 8.31 0.16
CA LYS A 84 14.62 7.81 -1.05
C LYS A 84 13.65 7.58 -2.20
N ALA A 85 12.48 7.03 -1.89
CA ALA A 85 11.46 6.75 -2.89
C ALA A 85 10.89 8.03 -3.52
N ASN A 86 10.63 9.06 -2.68
CA ASN A 86 10.19 10.36 -3.18
C ASN A 86 11.23 10.97 -4.12
N ALA A 87 12.50 11.00 -3.74
CA ALA A 87 13.57 11.53 -4.58
C ALA A 87 13.71 10.77 -5.91
N ALA A 88 13.65 9.43 -5.89
CA ALA A 88 13.73 8.59 -7.08
C ALA A 88 12.52 8.81 -8.01
N VAL A 89 11.33 8.96 -7.44
CA VAL A 89 10.09 9.21 -8.20
C VAL A 89 10.10 10.62 -8.80
N ASP A 90 10.57 11.64 -8.06
CA ASP A 90 10.71 13.01 -8.59
C ASP A 90 11.69 13.05 -9.75
N GLU A 91 12.85 12.38 -9.64
CA GLU A 91 13.82 12.27 -10.73
C GLU A 91 13.23 11.54 -11.95
N MET A 92 12.48 10.46 -11.72
CA MET A 92 11.80 9.72 -12.78
C MET A 92 10.82 10.60 -13.55
N PHE A 93 9.98 11.38 -12.86
CA PHE A 93 9.01 12.26 -13.50
C PHE A 93 9.63 13.51 -14.13
N ALA A 94 10.80 13.94 -13.67
CA ALA A 94 11.57 14.99 -14.34
C ALA A 94 12.04 14.56 -15.73
N LYS A 95 12.32 13.27 -15.93
CA LYS A 95 12.79 12.70 -17.20
C LYS A 95 11.65 12.18 -18.07
N ASN A 96 10.56 11.69 -17.47
CA ASN A 96 9.49 10.97 -18.15
C ASN A 96 8.12 11.51 -17.78
N VAL A 97 7.40 12.09 -18.72
CA VAL A 97 6.01 12.57 -18.47
C VAL A 97 5.06 11.40 -18.18
N LYS A 98 5.29 10.24 -18.80
CA LYS A 98 4.52 9.00 -18.60
C LYS A 98 5.51 7.86 -18.42
N PRO A 99 5.92 7.57 -17.18
CA PRO A 99 6.88 6.53 -16.93
C PRO A 99 6.38 5.16 -17.42
N ASP A 100 7.30 4.41 -18.01
CA ASP A 100 7.11 3.02 -18.41
C ASP A 100 7.63 2.06 -17.32
N LYS A 101 7.67 0.78 -17.66
CA LYS A 101 8.12 -0.27 -16.75
C LYS A 101 9.59 -0.10 -16.36
N GLU A 102 10.42 0.25 -17.31
CA GLU A 102 11.87 0.42 -17.15
C GLU A 102 12.17 1.60 -16.22
N ALA A 103 11.47 2.71 -16.40
CA ALA A 103 11.61 3.89 -15.55
C ALA A 103 11.19 3.60 -14.09
N LEU A 104 10.08 2.86 -13.89
CA LEU A 104 9.67 2.47 -12.54
C LEU A 104 10.62 1.43 -11.91
N ALA A 105 11.14 0.50 -12.69
CA ALA A 105 12.12 -0.48 -12.23
C ALA A 105 13.39 0.21 -11.72
N GLU A 106 13.88 1.22 -12.47
CA GLU A 106 15.04 1.99 -12.05
C GLU A 106 14.76 2.83 -10.80
N ALA A 107 13.60 3.50 -10.75
CA ALA A 107 13.18 4.25 -9.54
C ALA A 107 13.04 3.33 -8.30
N ALA A 108 12.48 2.13 -8.46
CA ALA A 108 12.40 1.15 -7.37
C ALA A 108 13.79 0.69 -6.90
N LYS A 109 14.73 0.52 -7.81
CA LYS A 109 16.12 0.17 -7.50
C LYS A 109 16.83 1.30 -6.75
N GLN A 110 16.66 2.56 -7.19
CA GLN A 110 17.21 3.74 -6.50
C GLN A 110 16.59 3.92 -5.11
N ALA A 111 15.30 3.62 -4.96
CA ALA A 111 14.59 3.63 -3.69
C ALA A 111 14.94 2.43 -2.78
N GLU A 112 15.76 1.48 -3.25
CA GLU A 112 16.10 0.25 -2.53
C GLU A 112 14.85 -0.55 -2.11
N CYS A 113 13.80 -0.54 -2.95
CA CYS A 113 12.57 -1.27 -2.67
C CYS A 113 12.27 -2.34 -3.71
N SER A 114 11.61 -3.41 -3.28
CA SER A 114 11.18 -4.50 -4.16
C SER A 114 9.86 -4.21 -4.85
N ALA A 115 9.04 -3.33 -4.29
CA ALA A 115 7.83 -2.86 -4.92
C ALA A 115 7.65 -1.34 -4.71
N LEU A 116 7.23 -0.68 -5.78
CA LEU A 116 6.98 0.77 -5.80
C LEU A 116 5.58 1.02 -6.32
N VAL A 117 4.77 1.70 -5.50
CA VAL A 117 3.42 2.16 -5.86
C VAL A 117 3.42 3.68 -5.90
N VAL A 118 3.02 4.27 -7.01
CA VAL A 118 3.01 5.72 -7.20
C VAL A 118 1.61 6.17 -7.60
N LEU A 119 1.08 7.12 -6.85
CA LEU A 119 -0.18 7.82 -7.12
C LEU A 119 0.11 9.28 -7.46
N VAL A 120 -0.28 9.71 -8.64
CA VAL A 120 -0.18 11.11 -9.06
C VAL A 120 -1.59 11.69 -9.16
N VAL A 121 -1.94 12.60 -8.27
CA VAL A 121 -3.24 13.29 -8.26
C VAL A 121 -3.13 14.53 -9.14
N HIS A 122 -3.95 14.58 -10.21
CA HIS A 122 -4.00 15.72 -11.15
C HIS A 122 -5.16 16.66 -10.86
N ARG A 123 -6.26 16.09 -10.34
CA ARG A 123 -7.45 16.87 -10.00
C ARG A 123 -8.30 16.09 -9.00
N MET A 124 -8.74 16.77 -7.96
CA MET A 124 -9.65 16.24 -6.96
C MET A 124 -10.51 17.41 -6.47
N ASP A 125 -11.71 17.52 -7.04
CA ASP A 125 -12.64 18.63 -6.78
C ASP A 125 -14.03 18.09 -6.43
N GLU A 126 -14.70 18.83 -5.58
CA GLU A 126 -16.10 18.62 -5.25
C GLU A 126 -16.78 19.99 -5.15
N TYR A 127 -17.86 20.18 -5.89
CA TYR A 127 -18.60 21.45 -5.85
C TYR A 127 -20.09 21.29 -6.16
N MET A 128 -20.90 22.14 -5.55
CA MET A 128 -22.34 22.17 -5.76
C MET A 128 -22.69 22.75 -7.12
N VAL A 129 -23.67 22.14 -7.77
CA VAL A 129 -24.26 22.60 -9.01
C VAL A 129 -25.77 22.74 -8.78
N HIS A 130 -26.29 23.92 -9.01
CA HIS A 130 -27.71 24.17 -8.93
C HIS A 130 -28.33 24.09 -10.34
N SER A 131 -29.44 23.38 -10.45
CA SER A 131 -30.23 23.44 -11.67
C SER A 131 -30.77 24.87 -11.85
N SER A 132 -30.45 25.48 -12.97
CA SER A 132 -30.94 26.82 -13.34
C SER A 132 -32.08 26.78 -14.35
N SER A 133 -32.67 25.61 -14.56
CA SER A 133 -33.79 25.47 -15.49
C SER A 133 -35.00 26.20 -14.93
N PRO A 134 -35.59 27.18 -15.65
CA PRO A 134 -36.80 27.88 -15.21
C PRO A 134 -38.05 27.02 -15.20
N PHE A 135 -37.93 25.76 -15.71
CA PHE A 135 -39.00 24.77 -15.75
C PHE A 135 -38.84 23.66 -14.70
N ASP A 136 -37.75 23.70 -13.94
CA ASP A 136 -37.46 22.71 -12.89
C ASP A 136 -38.06 23.28 -11.58
N PHE A 137 -39.24 22.83 -11.24
CA PHE A 137 -39.95 23.25 -10.02
C PHE A 137 -39.36 22.65 -8.75
N ASP A 138 -38.56 21.57 -8.89
CA ASP A 138 -37.80 20.97 -7.84
C ASP A 138 -36.37 21.51 -7.94
N HIS A 139 -36.03 22.51 -7.12
CA HIS A 139 -34.68 23.08 -7.03
C HIS A 139 -33.70 22.06 -6.49
N GLU A 140 -33.45 21.01 -7.27
CA GLU A 140 -32.51 19.96 -6.89
C GLU A 140 -31.09 20.51 -6.90
N THR A 141 -30.40 20.29 -5.82
CA THR A 141 -28.98 20.57 -5.69
C THR A 141 -28.21 19.30 -5.99
N TYR A 142 -27.29 19.41 -6.92
CA TYR A 142 -26.38 18.32 -7.28
C TYR A 142 -24.97 18.66 -6.80
N VAL A 143 -24.20 17.62 -6.53
CA VAL A 143 -22.76 17.74 -6.29
C VAL A 143 -22.03 17.14 -7.48
N ARG A 144 -21.11 17.89 -8.04
CA ARG A 144 -20.20 17.40 -9.06
C ARG A 144 -18.89 17.03 -8.41
N THR A 145 -18.51 15.77 -8.55
CA THR A 145 -17.23 15.23 -8.10
C THR A 145 -16.31 14.99 -9.30
N VAL A 146 -15.02 15.29 -9.13
CA VAL A 146 -14.02 15.11 -10.19
C VAL A 146 -12.78 14.44 -9.58
N ALA A 147 -12.38 13.29 -10.10
CA ALA A 147 -11.22 12.54 -9.68
C ALA A 147 -10.34 12.20 -10.90
N TYR A 148 -9.20 12.86 -11.05
CA TYR A 148 -8.20 12.57 -12.09
C TYR A 148 -6.89 12.20 -11.43
N ALA A 149 -6.47 10.96 -11.65
CA ALA A 149 -5.23 10.44 -11.10
C ALA A 149 -4.54 9.45 -12.06
N ASP A 150 -3.23 9.41 -12.01
CA ASP A 150 -2.43 8.39 -12.66
C ASP A 150 -1.81 7.49 -11.59
N MET A 151 -1.93 6.19 -11.76
CA MET A 151 -1.46 5.19 -10.81
C MET A 151 -0.49 4.23 -11.49
N TYR A 152 0.62 3.99 -10.83
CA TYR A 152 1.67 3.11 -11.31
C TYR A 152 2.04 2.15 -10.19
N ALA A 153 2.22 0.89 -10.51
CA ALA A 153 2.75 -0.09 -9.58
C ALA A 153 3.75 -1.01 -10.27
N TYR A 154 4.88 -1.19 -9.63
CA TYR A 154 5.94 -2.10 -10.05
C TYR A 154 6.33 -3.03 -8.92
N ASN A 155 6.55 -4.30 -9.24
CA ASN A 155 7.06 -5.31 -8.32
C ASN A 155 8.19 -6.09 -9.00
N SER A 156 9.38 -6.05 -8.40
CA SER A 156 10.58 -6.71 -8.92
C SER A 156 10.49 -8.24 -8.90
N ASP A 157 9.83 -8.83 -7.90
CA ASP A 157 9.76 -10.29 -7.74
C ASP A 157 9.07 -10.99 -8.91
N GLY A 158 8.00 -10.40 -9.42
CA GLY A 158 7.29 -10.91 -10.59
C GLY A 158 7.64 -10.15 -11.86
N ASN A 159 8.57 -9.18 -11.80
CA ASN A 159 8.85 -8.23 -12.88
C ASN A 159 7.56 -7.65 -13.47
N LYS A 160 6.58 -7.37 -12.60
CA LYS A 160 5.22 -6.99 -12.96
C LYS A 160 5.05 -5.48 -12.89
N PHE A 161 4.46 -4.93 -13.92
CA PHE A 161 4.15 -3.51 -14.03
C PHE A 161 2.68 -3.34 -14.36
N ILE A 162 2.00 -2.45 -13.65
CA ILE A 162 0.62 -2.08 -13.91
C ILE A 162 0.52 -0.56 -13.88
N ARG A 163 -0.19 -0.03 -14.85
CA ARG A 163 -0.54 1.37 -14.95
C ARG A 163 -2.05 1.52 -15.08
N ARG A 164 -2.63 2.47 -14.37
CA ARG A 164 -4.04 2.82 -14.48
C ARG A 164 -4.22 4.33 -14.49
N PHE A 165 -5.11 4.81 -15.32
CA PHE A 165 -5.51 6.21 -15.39
C PHE A 165 -6.96 6.31 -14.93
N LEU A 166 -7.19 7.12 -13.90
CA LEU A 166 -8.51 7.49 -13.46
C LEU A 166 -8.86 8.84 -14.08
N ARG A 167 -10.00 8.91 -14.74
CA ARG A 167 -10.58 10.11 -15.32
C ARG A 167 -12.09 10.05 -15.12
N GLU A 168 -12.52 10.42 -13.93
CA GLU A 168 -13.91 10.32 -13.53
C GLU A 168 -14.45 11.68 -13.16
N ALA A 169 -15.65 11.99 -13.66
CA ALA A 169 -16.40 13.18 -13.30
C ALA A 169 -17.87 12.78 -13.24
N ASP A 170 -18.45 12.85 -12.06
CA ASP A 170 -19.81 12.43 -11.80
C ASP A 170 -20.66 13.58 -11.28
N LEU A 171 -21.98 13.46 -11.44
CA LEU A 171 -22.97 14.43 -10.98
C LEU A 171 -24.06 13.67 -10.24
N GLN A 172 -24.11 13.82 -8.93
CA GLN A 172 -25.03 13.09 -8.05
C GLN A 172 -25.89 14.03 -7.22
N PRO A 173 -27.09 13.61 -6.82
CA PRO A 173 -27.90 14.39 -5.87
C PRO A 173 -27.14 14.63 -4.57
N LEU A 174 -27.35 15.80 -3.98
CA LEU A 174 -26.73 16.17 -2.70
C LEU A 174 -27.06 15.12 -1.62
N GLY A 175 -26.02 14.63 -0.96
CA GLY A 175 -26.09 13.59 0.08
C GLY A 175 -25.98 12.16 -0.44
N LEU A 176 -25.83 11.95 -1.76
CA LEU A 176 -25.55 10.64 -2.38
C LEU A 176 -24.20 10.62 -3.11
N GLU A 177 -23.46 11.73 -3.06
CA GLU A 177 -22.18 11.89 -3.72
C GLU A 177 -21.10 10.98 -3.11
N GLU A 178 -20.26 10.42 -3.97
CA GLU A 178 -19.02 9.77 -3.57
C GLU A 178 -17.89 10.79 -3.57
N HIS A 179 -17.12 10.86 -2.49
CA HIS A 179 -15.97 11.74 -2.43
C HIS A 179 -14.90 11.33 -3.45
N PRO A 180 -14.26 12.30 -4.14
CA PRO A 180 -13.20 12.00 -5.11
C PRO A 180 -12.06 11.19 -4.52
N SER A 181 -11.78 11.36 -3.23
CA SER A 181 -10.78 10.59 -2.49
C SER A 181 -11.13 9.11 -2.39
N ASP A 182 -12.43 8.76 -2.22
CA ASP A 182 -12.88 7.37 -2.13
C ASP A 182 -12.82 6.69 -3.50
N THR A 183 -13.16 7.40 -4.58
CA THR A 183 -12.99 6.92 -5.96
C THR A 183 -11.54 6.59 -6.28
N ILE A 184 -10.60 7.47 -5.87
CA ILE A 184 -9.15 7.23 -5.98
C ILE A 184 -8.74 6.00 -5.17
N LYS A 185 -9.19 5.90 -3.92
CA LYS A 185 -8.91 4.80 -3.01
C LYS A 185 -9.37 3.46 -3.58
N TRP A 186 -10.60 3.40 -4.07
CA TRP A 186 -11.17 2.19 -4.67
C TRP A 186 -10.38 1.77 -5.93
N THR A 187 -10.04 2.73 -6.79
CA THR A 187 -9.25 2.46 -8.01
C THR A 187 -7.84 1.97 -7.67
N LEU A 188 -7.23 2.51 -6.63
CA LEU A 188 -5.93 2.09 -6.13
C LEU A 188 -5.99 0.66 -5.56
N GLY A 189 -7.03 0.31 -4.80
CA GLY A 189 -7.27 -1.05 -4.32
C GLY A 189 -7.39 -2.06 -5.46
N ASN A 190 -8.14 -1.72 -6.52
CA ASN A 190 -8.25 -2.55 -7.72
C ASN A 190 -6.90 -2.72 -8.45
N LEU A 191 -6.05 -1.70 -8.47
CA LEU A 191 -4.71 -1.80 -9.03
C LEU A 191 -3.84 -2.77 -8.23
N LEU A 192 -3.90 -2.71 -6.89
CA LEU A 192 -3.17 -3.62 -6.01
C LEU A 192 -3.66 -5.07 -6.14
N ASN A 193 -4.97 -5.29 -6.18
CA ASN A 193 -5.56 -6.60 -6.41
C ASN A 193 -5.07 -7.21 -7.73
N LYS A 194 -5.01 -6.41 -8.79
CA LYS A 194 -4.47 -6.83 -10.07
C LYS A 194 -2.96 -7.12 -10.00
N MET A 195 -2.21 -6.36 -9.19
CA MET A 195 -0.79 -6.62 -8.96
C MET A 195 -0.58 -7.98 -8.31
N GLU A 196 -1.40 -8.34 -7.35
CA GLU A 196 -1.37 -9.63 -6.65
C GLU A 196 -2.02 -10.78 -7.42
N GLY A 197 -2.69 -10.50 -8.53
CA GLY A 197 -3.43 -11.51 -9.31
C GLY A 197 -4.76 -11.88 -8.69
N LYS A 198 -5.29 -11.08 -7.78
CA LYS A 198 -6.63 -11.24 -7.21
C LYS A 198 -7.71 -10.76 -8.17
N PRO A 199 -8.96 -11.29 -8.05
CA PRO A 199 -10.07 -10.78 -8.83
C PRO A 199 -10.33 -9.29 -8.50
N GLN A 200 -10.72 -8.52 -9.50
CA GLN A 200 -11.18 -7.15 -9.31
C GLN A 200 -12.60 -7.20 -8.71
N ILE A 201 -12.82 -6.42 -7.69
CA ILE A 201 -14.13 -6.26 -7.04
C ILE A 201 -14.91 -5.19 -7.79
#